data_c182e0596e957f8d2de782105bce9cb3
#
_entry.id   c182e0596e957f8d2de782105bce9cb3
#
_cell.length_a   1.000
_cell.length_b   1.000
_cell.length_c   1.000
_cell.angle_alpha   90.00
_cell.angle_beta   90.00
_cell.angle_gamma   90.00
#
_symmetry.space_group_name_H-M   'P 1'
#
loop_
_entity.id
_entity.type
_entity.pdbx_description
1 polymer ?
#
loop_
_entity_poly.entity_id
_entity_poly.type
_entity_poly.pdbx_seq_one_letter_code
_entity_poly.pdbx_strand_id
1 'polypeptide(L)'
;VIGPLLVALTVAVTFDDLPATGGERRVNAEIFAINQAIVRTVARRGIPAIGFVNEVGLETNGQLDPARVAALTLWLDAGLELGNHTYSHPSLNRVAREAYFDDILKGERVTRPLVAAHGGTWRWLRHPYLQTGRDLDTKHAAESFLAEHGYRVAPVTIDNGEWIFAKAYATAIAAKDRRAQKKLANEYVAYMGRKTDYWERSARALFDRDIPQVLLVHANRLNADQFDRIAAMLAKRGYRFVTLDAAVSDPAYLSPDTFTGAGGISWIHRWTLTKSGAAGVLPDEPAVPAWVMRAAGVEGE
;
A
#
# COMPACT_ATOMS: atom_id res chain seq x y z
N VAL A 1 5.46 39.80 -12.20
CA VAL A 1 4.39 38.97 -11.57
C VAL A 1 4.78 37.52 -11.85
N ILE A 2 5.43 36.87 -10.89
CA ILE A 2 5.72 35.42 -10.97
C ILE A 2 4.38 34.75 -10.70
N GLY A 3 3.78 34.16 -11.75
CA GLY A 3 2.56 33.35 -11.60
C GLY A 3 2.80 32.17 -10.62
N PRO A 4 1.77 31.65 -9.95
CA PRO A 4 1.95 30.50 -9.07
C PRO A 4 2.58 29.37 -9.88
N LEU A 5 3.75 28.87 -9.43
CA LEU A 5 4.31 27.63 -9.95
C LEU A 5 3.22 26.56 -9.73
N LEU A 6 2.65 26.05 -10.80
CA LEU A 6 1.79 24.87 -10.73
C LEU A 6 2.66 23.73 -10.16
N VAL A 7 2.48 23.42 -8.90
CA VAL A 7 3.11 22.22 -8.30
C VAL A 7 2.55 21.02 -9.05
N ALA A 8 3.38 20.33 -9.80
CA ALA A 8 2.93 19.17 -10.56
C ALA A 8 2.44 18.10 -9.59
N LEU A 9 1.24 17.55 -9.83
CA LEU A 9 0.71 16.42 -9.08
C LEU A 9 1.71 15.26 -9.16
N THR A 10 2.10 14.71 -8.02
CA THR A 10 3.00 13.57 -7.96
C THR A 10 2.43 12.46 -7.07
N VAL A 11 2.74 11.21 -7.42
CA VAL A 11 2.29 10.05 -6.66
C VAL A 11 3.38 8.98 -6.60
N ALA A 12 3.64 8.49 -5.38
CA ALA A 12 4.39 7.26 -5.17
C ALA A 12 3.42 6.08 -5.14
N VAL A 13 3.79 5.01 -5.84
CA VAL A 13 2.97 3.78 -5.90
C VAL A 13 3.57 2.74 -4.99
N THR A 14 2.74 2.19 -4.10
CA THR A 14 3.16 1.17 -3.14
C THR A 14 2.26 -0.07 -3.25
N PHE A 15 2.90 -1.26 -3.25
CA PHE A 15 2.21 -2.54 -3.28
C PHE A 15 2.47 -3.28 -1.98
N ASP A 16 1.43 -3.53 -1.20
CA ASP A 16 1.52 -4.30 0.04
C ASP A 16 1.31 -5.81 -0.22
N ASP A 17 1.65 -6.64 0.76
CA ASP A 17 1.47 -8.09 0.77
C ASP A 17 2.28 -8.88 -0.27
N LEU A 18 3.49 -8.45 -0.59
CA LEU A 18 4.36 -9.28 -1.43
C LEU A 18 4.78 -10.57 -0.66
N PRO A 19 4.97 -11.71 -1.37
CA PRO A 19 4.92 -11.85 -2.83
C PRO A 19 3.52 -11.85 -3.41
N ALA A 20 2.46 -12.11 -2.64
CA ALA A 20 1.07 -11.94 -3.05
C ALA A 20 0.13 -12.00 -1.84
N THR A 21 -0.94 -11.24 -1.85
CA THR A 21 -1.99 -11.29 -0.81
C THR A 21 -2.45 -12.73 -0.55
N GLY A 22 -2.33 -13.21 0.70
CA GLY A 22 -2.61 -14.60 1.07
C GLY A 22 -1.65 -15.60 0.44
N GLY A 23 -0.38 -15.20 0.27
CA GLY A 23 0.67 -15.95 -0.42
C GLY A 23 0.88 -17.37 0.09
N GLU A 24 0.72 -17.60 1.40
CA GLU A 24 0.87 -18.92 2.04
C GLU A 24 -0.11 -19.98 1.50
N ARG A 25 -1.24 -19.54 0.93
CA ARG A 25 -2.29 -20.41 0.35
C ARG A 25 -2.26 -20.49 -1.17
N ARG A 26 -1.31 -19.81 -1.83
CA ARG A 26 -1.22 -19.75 -3.30
C ARG A 26 -0.15 -20.69 -3.84
N VAL A 27 -0.35 -21.13 -5.08
CA VAL A 27 0.69 -21.89 -5.80
C VAL A 27 1.75 -20.95 -6.37
N ASN A 28 2.99 -21.41 -6.43
CA ASN A 28 4.14 -20.61 -6.86
C ASN A 28 3.95 -20.00 -8.26
N ALA A 29 3.37 -20.74 -9.19
CA ALA A 29 3.11 -20.23 -10.55
C ALA A 29 2.17 -19.01 -10.56
N GLU A 30 1.16 -18.98 -9.69
CA GLU A 30 0.27 -17.82 -9.54
C GLU A 30 0.99 -16.63 -8.93
N ILE A 31 1.77 -16.85 -7.85
CA ILE A 31 2.60 -15.82 -7.19
C ILE A 31 3.54 -15.19 -8.21
N PHE A 32 4.27 -16.02 -8.96
CA PHE A 32 5.22 -15.54 -9.97
C PHE A 32 4.51 -14.73 -11.07
N ALA A 33 3.38 -15.22 -11.58
CA ALA A 33 2.61 -14.55 -12.63
C ALA A 33 2.06 -13.19 -12.19
N ILE A 34 1.60 -13.06 -10.92
CA ILE A 34 1.15 -11.79 -10.35
C ILE A 34 2.29 -10.78 -10.34
N ASN A 35 3.44 -11.15 -9.77
CA ASN A 35 4.60 -10.25 -9.68
C ASN A 35 5.12 -9.87 -11.07
N GLN A 36 5.26 -10.84 -11.97
CA GLN A 36 5.71 -10.59 -13.35
C GLN A 36 4.79 -9.59 -14.08
N ALA A 37 3.46 -9.70 -13.92
CA ALA A 37 2.51 -8.80 -14.56
C ALA A 37 2.59 -7.38 -13.97
N ILE A 38 2.68 -7.24 -12.64
CA ILE A 38 2.84 -5.96 -11.97
C ILE A 38 4.16 -5.30 -12.38
N VAL A 39 5.29 -6.01 -12.22
CA VAL A 39 6.63 -5.50 -12.55
C VAL A 39 6.71 -5.08 -14.02
N ARG A 40 6.20 -5.90 -14.95
CA ARG A 40 6.15 -5.54 -16.37
C ARG A 40 5.38 -4.24 -16.61
N THR A 41 4.27 -4.04 -15.89
CA THR A 41 3.44 -2.85 -16.03
C THR A 41 4.14 -1.61 -15.50
N VAL A 42 4.69 -1.66 -14.28
CA VAL A 42 5.36 -0.51 -13.68
C VAL A 42 6.64 -0.15 -14.43
N ALA A 43 7.44 -1.14 -14.86
CA ALA A 43 8.65 -0.92 -15.64
C ALA A 43 8.35 -0.29 -17.01
N ARG A 44 7.36 -0.82 -17.74
CA ARG A 44 6.94 -0.26 -19.05
C ARG A 44 6.50 1.19 -18.95
N ARG A 45 5.88 1.58 -17.83
CA ARG A 45 5.41 2.95 -17.59
C ARG A 45 6.42 3.85 -16.91
N GLY A 46 7.60 3.36 -16.56
CA GLY A 46 8.63 4.11 -15.82
C GLY A 46 8.16 4.51 -14.42
N ILE A 47 7.38 3.68 -13.74
CA ILE A 47 6.85 3.93 -12.39
C ILE A 47 7.85 3.39 -11.37
N PRO A 48 8.47 4.23 -10.52
CA PRO A 48 9.39 3.79 -9.47
C PRO A 48 8.59 3.28 -8.24
N ALA A 49 8.00 2.09 -8.35
CA ALA A 49 7.19 1.51 -7.31
C ALA A 49 8.03 0.85 -6.21
N ILE A 50 7.44 0.71 -5.02
CA ILE A 50 7.98 -0.09 -3.91
C ILE A 50 6.99 -1.18 -3.50
N GLY A 51 7.49 -2.39 -3.21
CA GLY A 51 6.74 -3.51 -2.68
C GLY A 51 7.05 -3.77 -1.21
N PHE A 52 6.03 -4.00 -0.37
CA PHE A 52 6.17 -4.33 1.04
C PHE A 52 5.93 -5.82 1.26
N VAL A 53 6.90 -6.51 1.87
CA VAL A 53 6.98 -7.97 1.91
C VAL A 53 6.55 -8.52 3.25
N ASN A 54 5.63 -9.49 3.24
CA ASN A 54 5.39 -10.40 4.37
C ASN A 54 6.19 -11.68 4.17
N GLU A 55 7.26 -11.88 4.93
CA GLU A 55 8.19 -12.99 4.68
C GLU A 55 7.58 -14.38 4.91
N VAL A 56 6.51 -14.50 5.70
CA VAL A 56 5.75 -15.77 5.79
C VAL A 56 5.25 -16.24 4.42
N GLY A 57 4.95 -15.30 3.53
CA GLY A 57 4.57 -15.57 2.14
C GLY A 57 5.68 -16.19 1.29
N LEU A 58 6.93 -16.12 1.74
CA LEU A 58 8.08 -16.74 1.08
C LEU A 58 8.26 -18.22 1.44
N GLU A 59 7.45 -18.74 2.34
CA GLU A 59 7.56 -20.12 2.83
C GLU A 59 6.50 -21.04 2.21
N THR A 60 6.88 -22.30 2.02
CA THR A 60 5.99 -23.42 1.71
C THR A 60 6.19 -24.49 2.78
N ASN A 61 5.13 -24.86 3.50
CA ASN A 61 5.19 -25.81 4.62
C ASN A 61 6.20 -25.41 5.71
N GLY A 62 6.31 -24.12 6.02
CA GLY A 62 7.21 -23.56 7.02
C GLY A 62 8.70 -23.55 6.63
N GLN A 63 9.01 -23.76 5.37
CA GLN A 63 10.37 -23.70 4.84
C GLN A 63 10.46 -22.66 3.72
N LEU A 64 11.57 -21.92 3.67
CA LEU A 64 11.84 -20.96 2.62
C LEU A 64 11.76 -21.62 1.24
N ASP A 65 10.94 -21.04 0.36
CA ASP A 65 10.73 -21.52 -1.00
C ASP A 65 11.48 -20.61 -2.01
N PRO A 66 12.55 -21.11 -2.65
CA PRO A 66 13.32 -20.31 -3.61
C PRO A 66 12.48 -19.76 -4.78
N ALA A 67 11.43 -20.47 -5.20
CA ALA A 67 10.55 -19.98 -6.27
C ALA A 67 9.75 -18.74 -5.85
N ARG A 68 9.42 -18.60 -4.57
CA ARG A 68 8.74 -17.42 -4.03
C ARG A 68 9.71 -16.26 -3.84
N VAL A 69 10.95 -16.54 -3.42
CA VAL A 69 12.03 -15.54 -3.38
C VAL A 69 12.32 -15.00 -4.78
N ALA A 70 12.33 -15.85 -5.81
CA ALA A 70 12.50 -15.43 -7.20
C ALA A 70 11.43 -14.42 -7.67
N ALA A 71 10.23 -14.44 -7.10
CA ALA A 71 9.22 -13.43 -7.39
C ALA A 71 9.61 -12.04 -6.87
N LEU A 72 10.34 -11.94 -5.75
CA LEU A 72 10.90 -10.68 -5.23
C LEU A 72 12.08 -10.21 -6.08
N THR A 73 12.90 -11.14 -6.57
CA THR A 73 14.03 -10.82 -7.46
C THR A 73 13.57 -10.08 -8.72
N LEU A 74 12.37 -10.39 -9.26
CA LEU A 74 11.80 -9.65 -10.40
C LEU A 74 11.69 -8.14 -10.13
N TRP A 75 11.36 -7.73 -8.90
CA TRP A 75 11.27 -6.33 -8.51
C TRP A 75 12.64 -5.67 -8.50
N LEU A 76 13.60 -6.31 -7.88
CA LEU A 76 14.97 -5.80 -7.74
C LEU A 76 15.69 -5.72 -9.09
N ASP A 77 15.53 -6.74 -9.94
CA ASP A 77 16.09 -6.76 -11.30
C ASP A 77 15.50 -5.64 -12.19
N ALA A 78 14.26 -5.23 -11.90
CA ALA A 78 13.63 -4.09 -12.57
C ALA A 78 14.01 -2.73 -11.96
N GLY A 79 14.90 -2.70 -10.96
CA GLY A 79 15.32 -1.47 -10.28
C GLY A 79 14.25 -0.89 -9.33
N LEU A 80 13.29 -1.72 -8.90
CA LEU A 80 12.23 -1.33 -7.96
C LEU A 80 12.68 -1.59 -6.51
N GLU A 81 12.04 -0.91 -5.57
CA GLU A 81 12.35 -1.03 -4.15
C GLU A 81 11.52 -2.12 -3.47
N LEU A 82 12.07 -2.67 -2.38
CA LEU A 82 11.34 -3.51 -1.43
C LEU A 82 11.45 -2.94 -0.02
N GLY A 83 10.40 -3.14 0.78
CA GLY A 83 10.32 -2.75 2.18
C GLY A 83 9.69 -3.84 3.05
N ASN A 84 9.77 -3.66 4.36
CA ASN A 84 9.26 -4.58 5.37
C ASN A 84 7.75 -4.38 5.57
N HIS A 85 6.98 -5.47 5.56
CA HIS A 85 5.56 -5.48 5.95
C HIS A 85 5.32 -6.44 7.12
N THR A 86 6.34 -6.63 7.97
CA THR A 86 6.44 -7.64 9.02
C THR A 86 6.53 -9.07 8.46
N TYR A 87 6.75 -10.06 9.33
CA TYR A 87 6.80 -11.46 8.89
C TYR A 87 5.40 -12.01 8.61
N SER A 88 4.48 -11.92 9.59
CA SER A 88 3.18 -12.61 9.57
C SER A 88 1.96 -11.68 9.47
N HIS A 89 2.17 -10.40 9.22
CA HIS A 89 1.11 -9.39 9.11
C HIS A 89 0.27 -9.22 10.39
N PRO A 90 0.87 -9.14 11.60
CA PRO A 90 0.11 -8.97 12.83
C PRO A 90 -0.46 -7.54 12.96
N SER A 91 -1.58 -7.42 13.67
CA SER A 91 -2.12 -6.12 14.06
C SER A 91 -1.42 -5.60 15.31
N LEU A 92 -0.68 -4.48 15.22
CA LEU A 92 -0.07 -3.81 16.38
C LEU A 92 -1.10 -3.45 17.46
N ASN A 93 -2.37 -3.22 17.04
CA ASN A 93 -3.44 -2.88 17.98
C ASN A 93 -4.01 -4.09 18.73
N ARG A 94 -3.63 -5.33 18.37
CA ARG A 94 -4.21 -6.58 18.91
C ARG A 94 -3.18 -7.50 19.55
N VAL A 95 -1.90 -7.40 19.20
CA VAL A 95 -0.85 -8.21 19.80
C VAL A 95 -0.02 -7.41 20.80
N ALA A 96 0.76 -8.08 21.65
CA ALA A 96 1.75 -7.42 22.48
C ALA A 96 2.79 -6.72 21.58
N ARG A 97 3.21 -5.51 21.95
CA ARG A 97 4.15 -4.71 21.16
C ARG A 97 5.48 -5.42 20.94
N GLU A 98 5.96 -6.17 21.94
CA GLU A 98 7.19 -6.95 21.86
C GLU A 98 7.09 -8.04 20.79
N ALA A 99 5.95 -8.75 20.73
CA ALA A 99 5.69 -9.76 19.69
C ALA A 99 5.60 -9.12 18.30
N TYR A 100 5.08 -7.88 18.20
CA TYR A 100 5.06 -7.13 16.95
C TYR A 100 6.47 -6.73 16.51
N PHE A 101 7.33 -6.31 17.44
CA PHE A 101 8.71 -5.93 17.15
C PHE A 101 9.53 -7.15 16.71
N ASP A 102 9.37 -8.29 17.36
CA ASP A 102 9.99 -9.56 16.96
C ASP A 102 9.54 -9.97 15.55
N ASP A 103 8.27 -9.75 15.21
CA ASP A 103 7.71 -10.04 13.89
C ASP A 103 8.30 -9.12 12.80
N ILE A 104 8.58 -7.85 13.10
CA ILE A 104 9.33 -6.95 12.20
C ILE A 104 10.74 -7.51 11.93
N LEU A 105 11.49 -7.85 12.98
CA LEU A 105 12.86 -8.38 12.82
C LEU A 105 12.89 -9.75 12.13
N LYS A 106 11.83 -10.54 12.32
CA LYS A 106 11.67 -11.79 11.58
C LYS A 106 11.39 -11.54 10.10
N GLY A 107 10.65 -10.48 9.78
CA GLY A 107 10.25 -10.10 8.41
C GLY A 107 11.34 -9.41 7.57
N GLU A 108 12.61 -9.46 7.99
CA GLU A 108 13.73 -8.91 7.21
C GLU A 108 14.85 -9.93 6.93
N ARG A 109 14.68 -11.17 7.39
CA ARG A 109 15.75 -12.18 7.36
C ARG A 109 16.15 -12.62 5.96
N VAL A 110 15.20 -12.62 5.03
CA VAL A 110 15.39 -13.00 3.63
C VAL A 110 15.50 -11.75 2.75
N THR A 111 14.57 -10.81 2.92
CA THR A 111 14.43 -9.68 2.00
C THR A 111 15.54 -8.65 2.17
N ARG A 112 15.96 -8.35 3.41
CA ARG A 112 17.04 -7.38 3.66
C ARG A 112 18.38 -7.77 3.00
N PRO A 113 18.91 -9.00 3.18
CA PRO A 113 20.12 -9.41 2.46
C PRO A 113 19.91 -9.51 0.95
N LEU A 114 18.70 -9.87 0.48
CA LEU A 114 18.39 -9.89 -0.95
C LEU A 114 18.46 -8.48 -1.55
N VAL A 115 17.90 -7.47 -0.90
CA VAL A 115 17.97 -6.06 -1.30
C VAL A 115 19.43 -5.57 -1.31
N ALA A 116 20.21 -5.89 -0.27
CA ALA A 116 21.61 -5.52 -0.18
C ALA A 116 22.45 -6.14 -1.31
N ALA A 117 22.18 -7.40 -1.68
CA ALA A 117 22.85 -8.07 -2.80
C ALA A 117 22.58 -7.41 -4.15
N HIS A 118 21.47 -6.67 -4.29
CA HIS A 118 21.13 -5.88 -5.48
C HIS A 118 21.54 -4.40 -5.36
N GLY A 119 22.35 -4.03 -4.34
CA GLY A 119 22.79 -2.66 -4.13
C GLY A 119 21.73 -1.68 -3.62
N GLY A 120 20.59 -2.21 -3.18
CA GLY A 120 19.48 -1.42 -2.64
C GLY A 120 19.66 -1.07 -1.15
N THR A 121 18.79 -0.21 -0.65
CA THR A 121 18.75 0.21 0.76
C THR A 121 17.48 -0.30 1.42
N TRP A 122 17.62 -0.98 2.55
CA TRP A 122 16.52 -1.46 3.38
C TRP A 122 16.21 -0.46 4.48
N ARG A 123 15.09 0.28 4.34
CA ARG A 123 14.76 1.38 5.26
C ARG A 123 13.27 1.61 5.47
N TRP A 124 12.40 1.03 4.65
CA TRP A 124 10.97 1.28 4.72
C TRP A 124 10.23 0.18 5.44
N LEU A 125 9.35 0.57 6.37
CA LEU A 125 8.36 -0.32 6.97
C LEU A 125 6.96 0.21 6.68
N ARG A 126 6.06 -0.67 6.25
CA ARG A 126 4.63 -0.44 6.20
C ARG A 126 3.96 -1.21 7.33
N HIS A 127 3.27 -0.50 8.20
CA HIS A 127 2.47 -1.13 9.24
C HIS A 127 1.30 -1.91 8.65
N PRO A 128 1.10 -3.20 9.00
CA PRO A 128 -0.12 -3.93 8.70
C PRO A 128 -1.37 -3.17 9.12
N TYR A 129 -2.40 -3.20 8.27
CA TYR A 129 -3.66 -2.49 8.48
C TYR A 129 -3.50 -0.97 8.70
N LEU A 130 -2.38 -0.38 8.34
CA LEU A 130 -2.02 1.02 8.63
C LEU A 130 -2.09 1.36 10.13
N GLN A 131 -1.99 0.41 11.03
CA GLN A 131 -2.11 0.59 12.47
C GLN A 131 -0.76 0.95 13.10
N THR A 132 -0.66 2.11 13.73
CA THR A 132 0.59 2.64 14.32
C THR A 132 0.60 2.62 15.84
N GLY A 133 -0.41 2.02 16.48
CA GLY A 133 -0.59 1.92 17.93
C GLY A 133 -2.01 2.29 18.36
N ARG A 134 -2.55 1.56 19.33
CA ARG A 134 -3.90 1.78 19.91
C ARG A 134 -3.95 2.91 20.95
N ASP A 135 -2.79 3.31 21.44
CA ASP A 135 -2.55 4.39 22.40
C ASP A 135 -1.20 5.04 22.10
N LEU A 136 -0.95 6.22 22.71
CA LEU A 136 0.29 6.97 22.47
C LEU A 136 1.54 6.26 22.98
N ASP A 137 1.46 5.49 24.07
CA ASP A 137 2.60 4.72 24.58
C ASP A 137 3.03 3.65 23.58
N THR A 138 2.08 2.89 23.05
CA THR A 138 2.34 1.89 22.01
C THR A 138 2.91 2.53 20.75
N LYS A 139 2.33 3.67 20.32
CA LYS A 139 2.77 4.41 19.14
C LYS A 139 4.21 4.89 19.28
N HIS A 140 4.52 5.59 20.38
CA HIS A 140 5.86 6.12 20.63
C HIS A 140 6.90 5.00 20.80
N ALA A 141 6.53 3.89 21.46
CA ALA A 141 7.42 2.74 21.57
C ALA A 141 7.72 2.13 20.17
N ALA A 142 6.72 2.04 19.28
CA ALA A 142 6.93 1.57 17.92
C ALA A 142 7.80 2.55 17.11
N GLU A 143 7.55 3.86 17.21
CA GLU A 143 8.36 4.87 16.53
C GLU A 143 9.83 4.82 16.98
N SER A 144 10.09 4.69 18.30
CA SER A 144 11.44 4.57 18.86
C SER A 144 12.13 3.30 18.37
N PHE A 145 11.44 2.15 18.46
CA PHE A 145 11.96 0.87 17.98
C PHE A 145 12.35 0.93 16.50
N LEU A 146 11.49 1.51 15.66
CA LEU A 146 11.75 1.63 14.24
C LEU A 146 12.95 2.53 13.94
N ALA A 147 13.07 3.66 14.65
CA ALA A 147 14.20 4.57 14.51
C ALA A 147 15.52 3.91 14.92
N GLU A 148 15.54 3.16 16.03
CA GLU A 148 16.70 2.42 16.52
C GLU A 148 17.18 1.34 15.53
N HIS A 149 16.24 0.74 14.75
CA HIS A 149 16.54 -0.26 13.74
C HIS A 149 16.71 0.31 12.33
N GLY A 150 16.74 1.64 12.20
CA GLY A 150 16.97 2.33 10.91
C GLY A 150 15.78 2.30 9.97
N TYR A 151 14.58 2.04 10.47
CA TYR A 151 13.36 2.07 9.69
C TYR A 151 12.72 3.46 9.64
N ARG A 152 12.07 3.73 8.52
CA ARG A 152 11.13 4.83 8.32
C ARG A 152 9.74 4.26 8.03
N VAL A 153 8.71 4.83 8.62
CA VAL A 153 7.33 4.43 8.31
C VAL A 153 6.95 4.92 6.93
N ALA A 154 6.43 4.03 6.10
CA ALA A 154 5.87 4.35 4.79
C ALA A 154 4.40 4.78 4.98
N PRO A 155 4.07 6.08 4.84
CA PRO A 155 2.71 6.57 5.01
C PRO A 155 1.83 6.23 3.80
N VAL A 156 0.51 6.34 3.97
CA VAL A 156 -0.48 6.22 2.89
C VAL A 156 -1.37 7.45 2.91
N THR A 157 -1.53 8.10 1.77
CA THR A 157 -2.45 9.22 1.62
C THR A 157 -3.66 8.88 0.75
N ILE A 158 -3.48 8.04 -0.28
CA ILE A 158 -4.60 7.47 -1.05
C ILE A 158 -4.89 6.07 -0.51
N ASP A 159 -5.63 6.03 0.60
CA ASP A 159 -6.19 4.82 1.19
C ASP A 159 -7.50 4.45 0.50
N ASN A 160 -7.81 3.15 0.43
CA ASN A 160 -8.94 2.67 -0.36
C ASN A 160 -9.32 1.22 -0.04
N GLY A 161 -10.51 0.81 -0.45
CA GLY A 161 -11.05 -0.55 -0.29
C GLY A 161 -10.74 -1.51 -1.46
N GLU A 162 -9.60 -1.35 -2.13
CA GLU A 162 -9.17 -2.19 -3.26
C GLU A 162 -9.19 -3.68 -2.95
N TRP A 163 -8.80 -4.08 -1.74
CA TRP A 163 -8.78 -5.46 -1.29
C TRP A 163 -10.15 -6.16 -1.38
N ILE A 164 -11.26 -5.40 -1.23
CA ILE A 164 -12.62 -5.92 -1.38
C ILE A 164 -12.90 -6.25 -2.85
N PHE A 165 -12.51 -5.34 -3.75
CA PHE A 165 -12.59 -5.59 -5.19
C PHE A 165 -11.72 -6.80 -5.60
N ALA A 166 -10.53 -6.93 -5.04
CA ALA A 166 -9.63 -8.05 -5.32
C ALA A 166 -10.26 -9.39 -4.88
N LYS A 167 -10.91 -9.43 -3.70
CA LYS A 167 -11.64 -10.60 -3.22
C LYS A 167 -12.83 -10.96 -4.13
N ALA A 168 -13.65 -9.97 -4.51
CA ALA A 168 -14.75 -10.16 -5.45
C ALA A 168 -14.25 -10.65 -6.83
N TYR A 169 -13.14 -10.08 -7.30
CA TYR A 169 -12.53 -10.43 -8.58
C TYR A 169 -11.99 -11.87 -8.58
N ALA A 170 -11.35 -12.30 -7.50
CA ALA A 170 -10.90 -13.67 -7.33
C ALA A 170 -12.08 -14.67 -7.32
N THR A 171 -13.20 -14.34 -6.67
CA THR A 171 -14.43 -15.12 -6.72
C THR A 171 -14.97 -15.26 -8.15
N ALA A 172 -15.00 -14.15 -8.90
CA ALA A 172 -15.46 -14.16 -10.30
C ALA A 172 -14.52 -14.97 -11.23
N ILE A 173 -13.21 -14.97 -10.94
CA ILE A 173 -12.24 -15.82 -11.67
C ILE A 173 -12.50 -17.30 -11.36
N ALA A 174 -12.66 -17.68 -10.09
CA ALA A 174 -12.93 -19.04 -9.69
C ALA A 174 -14.23 -19.59 -10.33
N ALA A 175 -15.25 -18.73 -10.40
CA ALA A 175 -16.53 -19.04 -11.07
C ALA A 175 -16.44 -19.00 -12.63
N LYS A 176 -15.31 -18.62 -13.22
CA LYS A 176 -15.11 -18.38 -14.65
C LYS A 176 -16.11 -17.36 -15.24
N ASP A 177 -16.65 -16.47 -14.43
CA ASP A 177 -17.60 -15.44 -14.84
C ASP A 177 -16.88 -14.21 -15.43
N ARG A 178 -16.68 -14.23 -16.72
CA ARG A 178 -16.04 -13.16 -17.50
C ARG A 178 -16.82 -11.84 -17.46
N ARG A 179 -18.16 -11.91 -17.33
CA ARG A 179 -19.01 -10.70 -17.26
C ARG A 179 -18.82 -10.00 -15.91
N ALA A 180 -18.83 -10.75 -14.81
CA ALA A 180 -18.54 -10.22 -13.48
C ALA A 180 -17.12 -9.65 -13.41
N GLN A 181 -16.10 -10.38 -13.91
CA GLN A 181 -14.72 -9.88 -13.97
C GLN A 181 -14.64 -8.52 -14.66
N LYS A 182 -15.24 -8.36 -15.85
CA LYS A 182 -15.26 -7.10 -16.61
C LYS A 182 -15.98 -5.99 -15.86
N LYS A 183 -17.14 -6.29 -15.24
CA LYS A 183 -17.89 -5.32 -14.44
C LYS A 183 -17.11 -4.84 -13.24
N LEU A 184 -16.49 -5.75 -12.47
CA LEU A 184 -15.63 -5.45 -11.33
C LEU A 184 -14.42 -4.60 -11.73
N ALA A 185 -13.72 -4.97 -12.80
CA ALA A 185 -12.58 -4.24 -13.32
C ALA A 185 -12.94 -2.78 -13.71
N ASN A 186 -14.08 -2.56 -14.34
CA ASN A 186 -14.53 -1.22 -14.70
C ASN A 186 -14.89 -0.37 -13.47
N GLU A 187 -15.63 -0.96 -12.53
CA GLU A 187 -15.99 -0.27 -11.28
C GLU A 187 -14.76 0.00 -10.41
N TYR A 188 -13.80 -0.91 -10.35
CA TYR A 188 -12.54 -0.70 -9.63
C TYR A 188 -11.82 0.56 -10.11
N VAL A 189 -11.62 0.71 -11.42
CA VAL A 189 -10.97 1.90 -11.97
C VAL A 189 -11.77 3.18 -11.69
N ALA A 190 -13.10 3.13 -11.80
CA ALA A 190 -13.97 4.26 -11.49
C ALA A 190 -13.93 4.64 -10.00
N TYR A 191 -13.95 3.64 -9.12
CA TYR A 191 -13.83 3.81 -7.67
C TYR A 191 -12.49 4.45 -7.28
N MET A 192 -11.37 3.93 -7.81
CA MET A 192 -10.04 4.51 -7.56
C MET A 192 -9.95 5.96 -8.04
N GLY A 193 -10.63 6.32 -9.14
CA GLY A 193 -10.75 7.69 -9.58
C GLY A 193 -11.46 8.58 -8.55
N ARG A 194 -12.60 8.12 -8.01
CA ARG A 194 -13.35 8.86 -6.97
C ARG A 194 -12.56 8.98 -5.66
N LYS A 195 -11.86 7.92 -5.25
CA LYS A 195 -10.96 7.98 -4.08
C LYS A 195 -9.83 8.99 -4.27
N THR A 196 -9.23 9.02 -5.46
CA THR A 196 -8.19 10.02 -5.78
C THR A 196 -8.75 11.45 -5.67
N ASP A 197 -9.94 11.73 -6.25
CA ASP A 197 -10.60 13.04 -6.14
C ASP A 197 -10.86 13.43 -4.68
N TYR A 198 -11.29 12.49 -3.86
CA TYR A 198 -11.55 12.72 -2.44
C TYR A 198 -10.26 13.10 -1.69
N TRP A 199 -9.17 12.33 -1.87
CA TRP A 199 -7.92 12.57 -1.17
C TRP A 199 -7.22 13.86 -1.65
N GLU A 200 -7.34 14.22 -2.93
CA GLU A 200 -6.89 15.53 -3.43
C GLU A 200 -7.62 16.67 -2.71
N ARG A 201 -8.96 16.62 -2.63
CA ARG A 201 -9.76 17.63 -1.93
C ARG A 201 -9.41 17.70 -0.44
N SER A 202 -9.26 16.55 0.21
CA SER A 202 -8.90 16.46 1.63
C SER A 202 -7.51 17.05 1.91
N ALA A 203 -6.54 16.78 1.03
CA ALA A 203 -5.20 17.37 1.13
C ALA A 203 -5.23 18.90 0.96
N ARG A 204 -5.96 19.40 -0.03
CA ARG A 204 -6.12 20.85 -0.24
C ARG A 204 -6.83 21.53 0.94
N ALA A 205 -7.85 20.89 1.51
CA ALA A 205 -8.54 21.43 2.69
C ALA A 205 -7.62 21.52 3.91
N LEU A 206 -6.67 20.58 4.06
CA LEU A 206 -5.75 20.53 5.19
C LEU A 206 -4.54 21.46 5.02
N PHE A 207 -3.97 21.53 3.81
CA PHE A 207 -2.68 22.19 3.52
C PHE A 207 -2.77 23.44 2.65
N ASP A 208 -3.97 23.78 2.16
CA ASP A 208 -4.22 24.87 1.18
C ASP A 208 -3.39 24.72 -0.12
N ARG A 209 -3.00 23.49 -0.44
CA ARG A 209 -2.24 23.14 -1.66
C ARG A 209 -2.35 21.65 -1.97
N ASP A 210 -1.94 21.29 -3.18
CA ASP A 210 -1.67 19.89 -3.49
C ASP A 210 -0.39 19.42 -2.79
N ILE A 211 -0.37 18.15 -2.41
CA ILE A 211 0.80 17.46 -1.86
C ILE A 211 1.12 16.23 -2.71
N PRO A 212 2.37 15.76 -2.75
CA PRO A 212 2.67 14.44 -3.27
C PRO A 212 1.83 13.38 -2.57
N GLN A 213 1.26 12.45 -3.34
CA GLN A 213 0.42 11.39 -2.79
C GLN A 213 1.19 10.08 -2.67
N VAL A 214 0.77 9.21 -1.75
CA VAL A 214 1.25 7.83 -1.63
C VAL A 214 0.04 6.90 -1.77
N LEU A 215 0.01 6.16 -2.87
CA LEU A 215 -1.06 5.23 -3.22
C LEU A 215 -0.77 3.84 -2.64
N LEU A 216 -1.72 3.30 -1.89
CA LEU A 216 -1.74 1.90 -1.46
C LEU A 216 -2.54 1.06 -2.44
N VAL A 217 -1.95 -0.03 -2.91
CA VAL A 217 -2.61 -1.18 -3.53
C VAL A 217 -1.89 -2.46 -3.07
N HIS A 218 -2.42 -3.65 -3.41
CA HIS A 218 -1.81 -4.91 -2.97
C HIS A 218 -1.33 -5.76 -4.14
N ALA A 219 -0.38 -6.64 -3.88
CA ALA A 219 0.10 -7.63 -4.85
C ALA A 219 -0.93 -8.76 -5.01
N ASN A 220 -1.89 -8.58 -5.92
CA ASN A 220 -2.96 -9.54 -6.17
C ASN A 220 -3.33 -9.61 -7.67
N ARG A 221 -4.22 -10.54 -7.99
CA ARG A 221 -4.64 -10.78 -9.38
C ARG A 221 -5.37 -9.59 -10.00
N LEU A 222 -6.16 -8.84 -9.23
CA LEU A 222 -6.85 -7.67 -9.75
C LEU A 222 -5.84 -6.62 -10.24
N ASN A 223 -4.82 -6.31 -9.43
CA ASN A 223 -3.78 -5.36 -9.81
C ASN A 223 -2.85 -5.91 -10.90
N ALA A 224 -2.54 -7.21 -10.90
CA ALA A 224 -1.83 -7.82 -12.02
C ALA A 224 -2.54 -7.60 -13.37
N ASP A 225 -3.87 -7.66 -13.38
CA ASP A 225 -4.68 -7.51 -14.58
C ASP A 225 -5.07 -6.05 -14.90
N GLN A 226 -5.21 -5.16 -13.89
CA GLN A 226 -5.85 -3.86 -14.05
C GLN A 226 -4.98 -2.65 -13.69
N PHE A 227 -3.81 -2.84 -13.06
CA PHE A 227 -2.99 -1.70 -12.60
C PHE A 227 -2.57 -0.77 -13.75
N ASP A 228 -2.40 -1.30 -14.97
CA ASP A 228 -2.16 -0.48 -16.16
C ASP A 228 -3.23 0.60 -16.37
N ARG A 229 -4.50 0.27 -16.12
CA ARG A 229 -5.63 1.21 -16.23
C ARG A 229 -5.64 2.23 -15.08
N ILE A 230 -5.25 1.82 -13.86
CA ILE A 230 -5.09 2.75 -12.73
C ILE A 230 -3.98 3.75 -13.03
N ALA A 231 -2.82 3.28 -13.48
CA ALA A 231 -1.70 4.15 -13.86
C ALA A 231 -2.08 5.11 -15.00
N ALA A 232 -2.82 4.63 -16.01
CA ALA A 232 -3.33 5.47 -17.10
C ALA A 232 -4.32 6.54 -16.59
N MET A 233 -5.19 6.21 -15.66
CA MET A 233 -6.13 7.13 -15.04
C MET A 233 -5.40 8.23 -14.27
N LEU A 234 -4.39 7.88 -13.46
CA LEU A 234 -3.56 8.85 -12.73
C LEU A 234 -2.77 9.76 -13.70
N ALA A 235 -2.14 9.19 -14.72
CA ALA A 235 -1.41 9.97 -15.74
C ALA A 235 -2.34 10.95 -16.49
N LYS A 236 -3.56 10.52 -16.83
CA LYS A 236 -4.58 11.40 -17.45
C LYS A 236 -4.99 12.58 -16.55
N ARG A 237 -4.89 12.42 -15.23
CA ARG A 237 -5.12 13.48 -14.23
C ARG A 237 -3.91 14.43 -14.07
N GLY A 238 -2.81 14.17 -14.76
CA GLY A 238 -1.60 14.98 -14.68
C GLY A 238 -0.60 14.52 -13.62
N TYR A 239 -0.82 13.36 -12.99
CA TYR A 239 0.16 12.81 -12.05
C TYR A 239 1.44 12.37 -12.74
N ARG A 240 2.56 12.74 -12.13
CA ARG A 240 3.89 12.15 -12.39
C ARG A 240 4.19 11.14 -11.29
N PHE A 241 4.74 10.00 -11.68
CA PHE A 241 5.15 8.97 -10.74
C PHE A 241 6.53 9.28 -10.18
N VAL A 242 6.66 9.19 -8.87
CA VAL A 242 7.90 9.47 -8.13
C VAL A 242 8.22 8.35 -7.14
N THR A 243 9.45 8.28 -6.66
CA THR A 243 9.81 7.35 -5.56
C THR A 243 9.10 7.72 -4.28
N LEU A 244 8.99 6.76 -3.35
CA LEU A 244 8.43 7.02 -2.03
C LEU A 244 9.23 8.10 -1.29
N ASP A 245 10.58 8.06 -1.35
CA ASP A 245 11.43 9.10 -0.77
C ASP A 245 11.11 10.49 -1.32
N ALA A 246 10.97 10.62 -2.63
CA ALA A 246 10.63 11.90 -3.24
C ALA A 246 9.26 12.40 -2.80
N ALA A 247 8.27 11.52 -2.68
CA ALA A 247 6.94 11.91 -2.21
C ALA A 247 6.98 12.41 -0.75
N VAL A 248 7.60 11.65 0.15
CA VAL A 248 7.62 11.98 1.59
C VAL A 248 8.63 13.06 1.97
N SER A 249 9.42 13.56 1.02
CA SER A 249 10.29 14.74 1.24
C SER A 249 9.50 16.04 1.34
N ASP A 250 8.23 16.04 0.95
CA ASP A 250 7.34 17.20 1.10
C ASP A 250 7.10 17.52 2.58
N PRO A 251 7.16 18.80 3.00
CA PRO A 251 6.92 19.21 4.39
C PRO A 251 5.58 18.75 4.99
N ALA A 252 4.56 18.46 4.18
CA ALA A 252 3.29 17.91 4.66
C ALA A 252 3.48 16.61 5.45
N TYR A 253 4.46 15.79 5.09
CA TYR A 253 4.77 14.52 5.75
C TYR A 253 5.48 14.67 7.10
N LEU A 254 5.85 15.89 7.49
CA LEU A 254 6.35 16.22 8.82
C LEU A 254 5.24 16.67 9.77
N SER A 255 3.97 16.63 9.32
CA SER A 255 2.82 17.01 10.15
C SER A 255 2.71 16.10 11.36
N PRO A 256 2.38 16.65 12.57
CA PRO A 256 2.13 15.84 13.76
C PRO A 256 1.02 14.82 13.52
N ASP A 257 1.20 13.62 14.05
CA ASP A 257 0.23 12.53 14.03
C ASP A 257 0.05 11.94 15.42
N THR A 258 -1.02 12.32 16.12
CA THR A 258 -1.41 11.79 17.45
C THR A 258 -2.54 10.77 17.34
N PHE A 259 -2.88 10.32 16.14
CA PHE A 259 -3.97 9.36 15.93
C PHE A 259 -3.64 7.99 16.53
N THR A 260 -4.57 7.45 17.33
CA THR A 260 -4.49 6.16 18.02
C THR A 260 -5.80 5.37 17.91
N GLY A 261 -6.48 5.44 16.77
CA GLY A 261 -7.75 4.75 16.55
C GLY A 261 -7.62 3.23 16.45
N ALA A 262 -8.74 2.53 16.60
CA ALA A 262 -8.81 1.06 16.52
C ALA A 262 -8.46 0.53 15.12
N GLY A 263 -8.83 1.24 14.05
CA GLY A 263 -8.49 0.94 12.66
C GLY A 263 -7.35 1.82 12.14
N GLY A 264 -6.66 1.36 11.11
CA GLY A 264 -5.78 2.22 10.34
C GLY A 264 -6.57 3.09 9.38
N ILE A 265 -6.09 4.29 9.13
CA ILE A 265 -6.69 5.27 8.21
C ILE A 265 -5.59 6.02 7.45
N SER A 266 -5.95 6.68 6.36
CA SER A 266 -5.06 7.57 5.61
C SER A 266 -4.36 8.58 6.51
N TRP A 267 -3.09 8.89 6.18
CA TRP A 267 -2.33 9.94 6.89
C TRP A 267 -2.96 11.32 6.76
N ILE A 268 -3.68 11.62 5.68
CA ILE A 268 -4.44 12.88 5.54
C ILE A 268 -5.50 12.95 6.66
N HIS A 269 -6.25 11.88 6.92
CA HIS A 269 -7.22 11.85 8.02
C HIS A 269 -6.55 11.96 9.38
N ARG A 270 -5.42 11.28 9.62
CA ARG A 270 -4.66 11.36 10.88
C ARG A 270 -4.22 12.80 11.17
N TRP A 271 -3.60 13.44 10.19
CA TRP A 271 -3.17 14.84 10.32
C TRP A 271 -4.34 15.78 10.52
N THR A 272 -5.46 15.56 9.83
CA THR A 272 -6.68 16.34 9.99
C THR A 272 -7.25 16.18 11.41
N LEU A 273 -7.35 14.94 11.90
CA LEU A 273 -7.84 14.65 13.25
C LEU A 273 -6.93 15.28 14.33
N THR A 274 -5.62 15.22 14.13
CA THR A 274 -4.63 15.82 15.03
C THR A 274 -4.73 17.34 15.07
N LYS A 275 -4.92 18.00 13.90
CA LYS A 275 -4.95 19.48 13.78
C LYS A 275 -6.29 20.08 14.10
N SER A 276 -7.39 19.46 13.69
CA SER A 276 -8.74 20.08 13.63
C SER A 276 -9.85 19.19 14.24
N GLY A 277 -9.50 17.99 14.71
CA GLY A 277 -10.50 17.02 15.17
C GLY A 277 -11.40 16.49 14.03
N ALA A 278 -12.46 15.76 14.41
CA ALA A 278 -13.37 15.11 13.45
C ALA A 278 -14.09 16.10 12.51
N ALA A 279 -14.34 17.33 12.98
CA ALA A 279 -14.99 18.36 12.15
C ALA A 279 -14.17 18.81 10.93
N GLY A 280 -12.84 18.56 10.94
CA GLY A 280 -11.98 18.87 9.81
C GLY A 280 -11.99 17.80 8.70
N VAL A 281 -12.49 16.59 8.99
CA VAL A 281 -12.57 15.50 8.00
C VAL A 281 -13.69 15.82 7.00
N LEU A 282 -13.36 15.79 5.71
CA LEU A 282 -14.37 16.02 4.66
C LEU A 282 -15.41 14.88 4.68
N PRO A 283 -16.70 15.21 4.52
CA PRO A 283 -17.73 14.21 4.33
C PRO A 283 -17.58 13.51 2.95
N ASP A 284 -18.39 12.49 2.72
CA ASP A 284 -18.59 11.83 1.43
C ASP A 284 -17.33 11.11 0.90
N GLU A 285 -16.53 10.50 1.79
CA GLU A 285 -15.52 9.56 1.35
C GLU A 285 -16.17 8.43 0.54
N PRO A 286 -15.70 8.17 -0.70
CA PRO A 286 -16.31 7.15 -1.54
C PRO A 286 -16.17 5.75 -0.93
N ALA A 287 -17.29 5.14 -0.56
CA ALA A 287 -17.35 3.76 -0.10
C ALA A 287 -17.30 2.77 -1.27
N VAL A 288 -16.88 1.53 -0.97
CA VAL A 288 -16.99 0.42 -1.92
C VAL A 288 -18.48 0.15 -2.20
N PRO A 289 -18.90 0.04 -3.48
CA PRO A 289 -20.30 -0.21 -3.80
C PRO A 289 -20.85 -1.48 -3.14
N ALA A 290 -22.05 -1.41 -2.58
CA ALA A 290 -22.68 -2.52 -1.87
C ALA A 290 -22.75 -3.83 -2.68
N TRP A 291 -22.88 -3.75 -4.00
CA TRP A 291 -22.86 -4.95 -4.84
C TRP A 291 -21.47 -5.60 -4.93
N VAL A 292 -20.39 -4.83 -4.83
CA VAL A 292 -19.01 -5.34 -4.76
C VAL A 292 -18.77 -6.01 -3.41
N MET A 293 -19.23 -5.37 -2.32
CA MET A 293 -19.20 -5.92 -0.96
C MET A 293 -19.87 -7.31 -0.92
N ARG A 294 -21.10 -7.42 -1.47
CA ARG A 294 -21.81 -8.70 -1.58
C ARG A 294 -21.05 -9.73 -2.43
N ALA A 295 -20.49 -9.31 -3.56
CA ALA A 295 -19.70 -10.21 -4.43
C ALA A 295 -18.42 -10.72 -3.74
N ALA A 296 -17.87 -9.94 -2.83
CA ALA A 296 -16.71 -10.29 -2.00
C ALA A 296 -17.08 -11.12 -0.76
N GLY A 297 -18.37 -11.18 -0.38
CA GLY A 297 -18.80 -11.77 0.90
C GLY A 297 -18.20 -11.00 2.10
N VAL A 298 -18.30 -9.66 2.07
CA VAL A 298 -17.79 -8.75 3.11
C VAL A 298 -18.96 -7.88 3.58
N GLU A 299 -19.12 -7.73 4.90
CA GLU A 299 -20.25 -7.02 5.53
C GLU A 299 -19.93 -5.52 5.80
N GLY A 300 -18.64 -5.15 5.88
CA GLY A 300 -18.18 -3.77 6.15
C GLY A 300 -16.81 -3.50 5.55
N GLU A 301 -16.53 -2.23 5.32
CA GLU A 301 -15.23 -1.69 4.87
C GLU A 301 -14.31 -1.44 6.05
#